data_184ca45825820baa1c838ddfc598a703
#
_entry.id   184ca45825820baa1c838ddfc598a703
#
_cell.length_a   1.000
_cell.length_b   1.000
_cell.length_c   1.000
_cell.angle_alpha   90.00
_cell.angle_beta   90.00
_cell.angle_gamma   90.00
#
_symmetry.space_group_name_H-M   'P 1'
#
loop_
_entity.id
_entity.type
_entity.pdbx_description
1 polymer ?
#
loop_
_entity_poly.entity_id
_entity_poly.type
_entity_poly.pdbx_seq_one_letter_code
_entity_poly.pdbx_strand_id
1 'polypeptide(L)'
;MAASIVGTWKLVRATAKDAGGATLTEPYGGKGIGRVVFTAGGRMQAVVCDGRNELPPGVARDYSSYAGNYIFDGSTLTTRVDAASDPSRLGSDQVRQVSFDGDFMVLRPPPRPNGEHRVLAWEKISDV
;
A
#
# COMPACT_ATOMS: atom_id res chain seq x y z
N MET A 1 2.26 21.68 11.57
CA MET A 1 2.42 21.51 10.13
C MET A 1 2.04 20.10 9.74
N ALA A 2 1.18 19.95 8.72
CA ALA A 2 0.83 18.62 8.25
C ALA A 2 2.04 17.97 7.57
N ALA A 3 2.21 16.66 7.78
CA ALA A 3 3.25 15.91 7.08
C ALA A 3 2.89 15.83 5.60
N SER A 4 3.90 15.95 4.73
CA SER A 4 3.71 15.86 3.30
C SER A 4 3.74 14.40 2.85
N ILE A 5 2.76 14.01 2.04
CA ILE A 5 2.74 12.71 1.39
C ILE A 5 3.61 12.69 0.12
N VAL A 6 3.90 13.88 -0.44
CA VAL A 6 4.68 13.98 -1.68
C VAL A 6 6.07 13.38 -1.51
N GLY A 7 6.48 12.55 -2.47
CA GLY A 7 7.78 11.92 -2.45
C GLY A 7 7.71 10.45 -2.84
N THR A 8 8.83 9.76 -2.67
CA THR A 8 8.96 8.32 -2.90
C THR A 8 9.14 7.62 -1.57
N TRP A 9 8.38 6.56 -1.36
CA TRP A 9 8.37 5.80 -0.12
C TRP A 9 8.69 4.33 -0.38
N LYS A 10 9.38 3.72 0.57
CA LYS A 10 9.76 2.31 0.53
C LYS A 10 8.90 1.53 1.53
N LEU A 11 8.35 0.39 1.12
CA LEU A 11 7.65 -0.49 2.04
C LEU A 11 8.63 -1.06 3.05
N VAL A 12 8.31 -0.91 4.33
CA VAL A 12 9.12 -1.42 5.44
C VAL A 12 8.50 -2.69 5.99
N ARG A 13 7.16 -2.70 6.15
CA ARG A 13 6.47 -3.83 6.74
C ARG A 13 5.00 -3.87 6.29
N ALA A 14 4.49 -5.07 6.09
CA ALA A 14 3.08 -5.32 5.89
C ALA A 14 2.63 -6.36 6.91
N THR A 15 1.53 -6.08 7.60
CA THR A 15 0.95 -7.00 8.59
C THR A 15 -0.52 -7.21 8.30
N ALA A 16 -1.09 -8.28 8.84
CA ALA A 16 -2.50 -8.61 8.68
C ALA A 16 -3.06 -9.14 9.99
N LYS A 17 -4.32 -8.80 10.26
CA LYS A 17 -5.10 -9.29 11.40
C LYS A 17 -6.47 -9.72 10.91
N ASP A 18 -7.08 -10.71 11.59
CA ASP A 18 -8.45 -11.10 11.29
C ASP A 18 -9.46 -10.12 11.91
N ALA A 19 -10.74 -10.36 11.69
CA ALA A 19 -11.81 -9.49 12.20
C ALA A 19 -11.82 -9.40 13.73
N GLY A 20 -11.33 -10.42 14.41
CA GLY A 20 -11.24 -10.44 15.87
C GLY A 20 -9.94 -9.85 16.43
N GLY A 21 -9.03 -9.40 15.56
CA GLY A 21 -7.76 -8.81 15.96
C GLY A 21 -6.62 -9.80 16.12
N ALA A 22 -6.82 -11.08 15.80
CA ALA A 22 -5.75 -12.07 15.86
C ALA A 22 -4.76 -11.86 14.70
N THR A 23 -3.46 -11.97 15.00
CA THR A 23 -2.41 -11.81 14.00
C THR A 23 -2.45 -12.95 12.98
N LEU A 24 -2.48 -12.59 11.71
CA LEU A 24 -2.41 -13.53 10.61
C LEU A 24 -0.99 -13.58 10.03
N THR A 25 -0.76 -14.54 9.13
CA THR A 25 0.48 -14.59 8.36
C THR A 25 0.67 -13.28 7.60
N GLU A 26 1.89 -12.74 7.63
CA GLU A 26 2.18 -11.48 6.97
C GLU A 26 1.95 -11.59 5.46
N PRO A 27 1.35 -10.55 4.83
CA PRO A 27 1.19 -10.51 3.38
C PRO A 27 2.54 -10.58 2.66
N TYR A 28 2.50 -10.93 1.39
CA TYR A 28 3.67 -10.95 0.50
C TYR A 28 4.78 -11.88 1.01
N GLY A 29 4.36 -13.01 1.62
CA GLY A 29 5.28 -14.04 2.10
C GLY A 29 6.14 -13.63 3.29
N GLY A 30 5.76 -12.57 4.00
CA GLY A 30 6.55 -12.04 5.11
C GLY A 30 7.80 -11.27 4.67
N LYS A 31 7.99 -11.09 3.37
CA LYS A 31 9.12 -10.34 2.79
C LYS A 31 8.63 -9.43 1.67
N GLY A 32 7.68 -8.56 1.99
CA GLY A 32 7.14 -7.61 1.04
C GLY A 32 8.18 -6.57 0.65
N ILE A 33 8.25 -6.28 -0.65
CA ILE A 33 9.01 -5.17 -1.19
C ILE A 33 8.04 -4.26 -1.93
N GLY A 34 8.30 -2.96 -1.91
CA GLY A 34 7.41 -2.04 -2.59
C GLY A 34 7.92 -0.63 -2.63
N ARG A 35 7.36 0.11 -3.56
CA ARG A 35 7.59 1.55 -3.70
C ARG A 35 6.26 2.22 -3.98
N VAL A 36 6.06 3.39 -3.41
CA VAL A 36 4.95 4.26 -3.76
C VAL A 36 5.48 5.66 -3.98
N VAL A 37 5.00 6.29 -5.04
CA VAL A 37 5.42 7.65 -5.42
C VAL A 37 4.18 8.53 -5.45
N PHE A 38 4.26 9.70 -4.81
CA PHE A 38 3.22 10.73 -4.87
C PHE A 38 3.86 12.00 -5.41
N THR A 39 3.33 12.54 -6.51
CA THR A 39 3.84 13.78 -7.08
C THR A 39 3.03 14.97 -6.56
N ALA A 40 3.64 16.15 -6.57
CA ALA A 40 2.94 17.39 -6.21
C ALA A 40 1.79 17.71 -7.17
N GLY A 41 1.84 17.19 -8.40
CA GLY A 41 0.80 17.38 -9.39
C GLY A 41 -0.42 16.46 -9.24
N GLY A 42 -0.46 15.63 -8.21
CA GLY A 42 -1.64 14.80 -7.94
C GLY A 42 -1.61 13.43 -8.60
N ARG A 43 -0.45 12.95 -9.01
CA ARG A 43 -0.30 11.60 -9.56
C ARG A 43 0.39 10.69 -8.54
N MET A 44 -0.02 9.41 -8.53
CA MET A 44 0.65 8.42 -7.70
C MET A 44 0.78 7.10 -8.46
N GLN A 45 1.74 6.30 -8.03
CA GLN A 45 1.85 4.92 -8.49
C GLN A 45 2.47 4.08 -7.38
N ALA A 46 2.02 2.85 -7.29
CA ALA A 46 2.46 1.92 -6.25
C ALA A 46 2.77 0.56 -6.87
N VAL A 47 3.80 -0.08 -6.36
CA VAL A 47 4.10 -1.47 -6.63
C VAL A 47 4.44 -2.16 -5.31
N VAL A 48 3.82 -3.31 -5.06
CA VAL A 48 4.11 -4.14 -3.89
C VAL A 48 4.15 -5.59 -4.36
N CYS A 49 5.13 -6.34 -3.92
CA CYS A 49 5.20 -7.74 -4.26
C CYS A 49 5.94 -8.55 -3.19
N ASP A 50 5.79 -9.88 -3.31
CA ASP A 50 6.53 -10.85 -2.51
C ASP A 50 7.99 -10.81 -2.95
N GLY A 51 8.87 -10.44 -2.04
CA GLY A 51 10.30 -10.26 -2.31
C GLY A 51 11.16 -11.50 -2.05
N ARG A 52 10.54 -12.65 -1.80
CA ARG A 52 11.32 -13.88 -1.56
C ARG A 52 12.04 -14.32 -2.83
N ASN A 53 13.30 -14.76 -2.69
CA ASN A 53 14.08 -15.26 -3.83
C ASN A 53 13.46 -16.54 -4.41
N GLU A 54 12.99 -17.43 -3.51
CA GLU A 54 12.35 -18.69 -3.88
C GLU A 54 10.99 -18.77 -3.23
N LEU A 55 10.03 -19.31 -3.97
CA LEU A 55 8.67 -19.51 -3.50
C LEU A 55 8.47 -20.99 -3.18
N PRO A 56 7.62 -21.30 -2.16
CA PRO A 56 7.25 -22.69 -1.91
C PRO A 56 6.60 -23.33 -3.14
N PRO A 57 6.70 -24.67 -3.31
CA PRO A 57 6.03 -25.32 -4.44
C PRO A 57 4.54 -25.01 -4.48
N GLY A 58 4.05 -24.69 -5.69
CA GLY A 58 2.64 -24.37 -5.90
C GLY A 58 2.21 -22.98 -5.49
N VAL A 59 3.12 -22.16 -4.98
CA VAL A 59 2.81 -20.79 -4.56
C VAL A 59 3.25 -19.81 -5.66
N ALA A 60 2.30 -19.00 -6.14
CA ALA A 60 2.61 -17.93 -7.10
C ALA A 60 3.13 -16.70 -6.36
N ARG A 61 3.96 -15.91 -7.02
CA ARG A 61 4.45 -14.63 -6.46
C ARG A 61 3.30 -13.64 -6.38
N ASP A 62 3.01 -13.19 -5.17
CA ASP A 62 2.00 -12.16 -4.96
C ASP A 62 2.53 -10.82 -5.46
N TYR A 63 1.69 -10.10 -6.22
CA TYR A 63 2.11 -8.88 -6.90
C TYR A 63 0.91 -7.97 -7.10
N SER A 64 1.08 -6.68 -6.81
CA SER A 64 0.05 -5.68 -7.03
C SER A 64 0.70 -4.38 -7.45
N SER A 65 0.14 -3.74 -8.48
CA SER A 65 0.54 -2.39 -8.86
C SER A 65 -0.67 -1.62 -9.38
N TYR A 66 -0.67 -0.31 -9.14
CA TYR A 66 -1.68 0.57 -9.72
C TYR A 66 -1.16 2.00 -9.73
N ALA A 67 -1.79 2.81 -10.56
CA ALA A 67 -1.47 4.23 -10.69
C ALA A 67 -2.76 5.01 -10.92
N GLY A 68 -2.73 6.30 -10.62
CA GLY A 68 -3.88 7.15 -10.86
C GLY A 68 -3.69 8.56 -10.30
N ASN A 69 -4.77 9.33 -10.36
CA ASN A 69 -4.83 10.62 -9.71
C ASN A 69 -5.21 10.42 -8.25
N TYR A 70 -4.55 11.13 -7.35
CA TYR A 70 -4.87 11.03 -5.93
C TYR A 70 -5.27 12.38 -5.35
N ILE A 71 -6.06 12.31 -4.28
CA ILE A 71 -6.28 13.42 -3.37
C ILE A 71 -5.99 12.94 -1.94
N PHE A 72 -5.44 13.81 -1.13
CA PHE A 72 -5.10 13.50 0.26
C PHE A 72 -5.52 14.69 1.13
N ASP A 73 -6.41 14.43 2.10
CA ASP A 73 -6.95 15.48 2.96
C ASP A 73 -6.23 15.59 4.32
N GLY A 74 -5.13 14.86 4.50
CA GLY A 74 -4.39 14.79 5.76
C GLY A 74 -4.62 13.49 6.53
N SER A 75 -5.68 12.77 6.22
CA SER A 75 -5.98 11.48 6.87
C SER A 75 -6.49 10.43 5.89
N THR A 76 -7.18 10.83 4.83
CA THR A 76 -7.71 9.88 3.84
C THR A 76 -7.07 10.14 2.49
N LEU A 77 -6.50 9.08 1.93
CA LEU A 77 -5.91 9.05 0.60
C LEU A 77 -6.89 8.33 -0.33
N THR A 78 -7.29 9.00 -1.40
CA THR A 78 -8.17 8.40 -2.41
C THR A 78 -7.48 8.47 -3.76
N THR A 79 -7.31 7.33 -4.41
CA THR A 79 -6.71 7.24 -5.74
C THR A 79 -7.74 6.75 -6.74
N ARG A 80 -8.02 7.54 -7.78
CA ARG A 80 -8.80 7.10 -8.92
C ARG A 80 -7.87 6.37 -9.88
N VAL A 81 -8.04 5.08 -10.01
CA VAL A 81 -7.11 4.20 -10.71
C VAL A 81 -7.29 4.31 -12.22
N ASP A 82 -6.19 4.55 -12.94
CA ASP A 82 -6.19 4.58 -14.41
C ASP A 82 -5.23 3.56 -15.04
N ALA A 83 -4.44 2.87 -14.23
CA ALA A 83 -3.62 1.75 -14.67
C ALA A 83 -3.44 0.78 -13.49
N ALA A 84 -3.52 -0.51 -13.74
CA ALA A 84 -3.40 -1.50 -12.66
C ALA A 84 -3.02 -2.86 -13.21
N SER A 85 -2.31 -3.65 -12.37
CA SER A 85 -2.03 -5.06 -12.67
C SER A 85 -3.31 -5.90 -12.67
N ASP A 86 -4.31 -5.49 -11.87
CA ASP A 86 -5.64 -6.11 -11.87
C ASP A 86 -6.60 -5.17 -12.59
N PRO A 87 -7.05 -5.52 -13.81
CA PRO A 87 -7.91 -4.65 -14.59
C PRO A 87 -9.25 -4.31 -13.91
N SER A 88 -9.69 -5.11 -12.95
CA SER A 88 -10.94 -4.82 -12.23
C SER A 88 -10.88 -3.55 -11.40
N ARG A 89 -9.67 -3.04 -11.11
CA ARG A 89 -9.49 -1.79 -10.37
C ARG A 89 -9.62 -0.55 -11.24
N LEU A 90 -9.56 -0.68 -12.56
CA LEU A 90 -9.62 0.48 -13.46
C LEU A 90 -10.93 1.25 -13.25
N GLY A 91 -10.81 2.58 -13.10
CA GLY A 91 -11.95 3.45 -12.86
C GLY A 91 -12.52 3.40 -11.45
N SER A 92 -11.91 2.62 -10.55
CA SER A 92 -12.34 2.57 -9.15
C SER A 92 -11.55 3.54 -8.28
N ASP A 93 -12.08 3.80 -7.09
CA ASP A 93 -11.40 4.57 -6.06
C ASP A 93 -10.75 3.62 -5.06
N GLN A 94 -9.44 3.71 -4.90
CA GLN A 94 -8.71 3.01 -3.85
C GLN A 94 -8.58 3.96 -2.66
N VAL A 95 -9.26 3.64 -1.57
CA VAL A 95 -9.30 4.49 -0.37
C VAL A 95 -8.40 3.88 0.69
N ARG A 96 -7.56 4.72 1.30
CA ARG A 96 -6.64 4.29 2.36
C ARG A 96 -6.69 5.29 3.50
N GLN A 97 -6.76 4.79 4.73
CA GLN A 97 -6.55 5.64 5.89
C GLN A 97 -5.05 5.81 6.10
N VAL A 98 -4.62 7.04 6.33
CA VAL A 98 -3.20 7.38 6.42
C VAL A 98 -2.93 8.01 7.79
N SER A 99 -1.90 7.53 8.46
CA SER A 99 -1.35 8.18 9.64
C SER A 99 0.16 8.23 9.52
N PHE A 100 0.77 9.18 10.24
CA PHE A 100 2.22 9.31 10.28
C PHE A 100 2.69 8.98 11.69
N ASP A 101 3.70 8.11 11.77
CA ASP A 101 4.31 7.70 13.03
C ASP A 101 5.81 7.94 12.92
N GLY A 102 6.28 9.08 13.45
CA GLY A 102 7.64 9.54 13.23
C GLY A 102 7.91 9.72 11.75
N ASP A 103 8.91 9.01 11.24
CA ASP A 103 9.31 9.08 9.83
C ASP A 103 8.52 8.10 8.94
N PHE A 104 7.56 7.37 9.53
CA PHE A 104 6.81 6.36 8.80
C PHE A 104 5.44 6.87 8.40
N MET A 105 5.04 6.52 7.18
CA MET A 105 3.66 6.66 6.73
C MET A 105 2.99 5.29 6.86
N VAL A 106 1.83 5.25 7.50
CA VAL A 106 1.10 4.00 7.73
C VAL A 106 -0.20 4.06 6.92
N LEU A 107 -0.35 3.11 6.01
CA LEU A 107 -1.55 2.99 5.18
C LEU A 107 -2.39 1.81 5.64
N ARG A 108 -3.70 2.05 5.77
CA ARG A 108 -4.68 1.05 6.15
C ARG A 108 -5.76 0.98 5.08
N PRO A 109 -5.74 -0.07 4.23
CA PRO A 109 -6.85 -0.33 3.30
C PRO A 109 -8.12 -0.66 4.07
N PRO A 110 -9.30 -0.54 3.45
CA PRO A 110 -10.53 -1.05 4.05
C PRO A 110 -10.41 -2.55 4.33
N PRO A 111 -11.17 -3.08 5.31
CA PRO A 111 -11.18 -4.51 5.57
C PRO A 111 -11.57 -5.30 4.31
N ARG A 112 -10.95 -6.46 4.13
CA ARG A 112 -11.32 -7.38 3.07
C ARG A 112 -12.69 -8.02 3.37
N PRO A 113 -13.37 -8.61 2.36
CA PRO A 113 -14.67 -9.26 2.59
C PRO A 113 -14.66 -10.32 3.69
N ASN A 114 -13.51 -10.97 3.94
CA ASN A 114 -13.37 -11.94 5.02
C ASN A 114 -13.05 -11.32 6.38
N GLY A 115 -13.04 -9.98 6.47
CA GLY A 115 -12.72 -9.26 7.72
C GLY A 115 -11.25 -9.02 7.97
N GLU A 116 -10.38 -9.44 7.07
CA GLU A 116 -8.94 -9.23 7.21
C GLU A 116 -8.59 -7.75 7.10
N HIS A 117 -7.81 -7.25 8.09
CA HIS A 117 -7.27 -5.89 8.11
C HIS A 117 -5.78 -5.94 7.84
N ARG A 118 -5.33 -5.13 6.88
CA ARG A 118 -3.91 -5.01 6.58
C ARG A 118 -3.40 -3.64 6.99
N VAL A 119 -2.12 -3.59 7.38
CA VAL A 119 -1.40 -2.35 7.72
C VAL A 119 -0.08 -2.38 6.99
N LEU A 120 0.18 -1.34 6.20
CA LEU A 120 1.44 -1.21 5.45
C LEU A 120 2.17 0.03 5.95
N ALA A 121 3.41 -0.17 6.39
CA ALA A 121 4.26 0.91 6.88
C ALA A 121 5.34 1.22 5.84
N TRP A 122 5.52 2.51 5.59
CA TRP A 122 6.40 3.03 4.53
C TRP A 122 7.36 4.05 5.09
N GLU A 123 8.57 4.07 4.58
CA GLU A 123 9.61 5.03 4.95
C GLU A 123 9.95 5.90 3.73
N LYS A 124 10.01 7.22 3.92
CA LYS A 124 10.33 8.13 2.82
C LYS A 124 11.82 7.98 2.45
N ILE A 125 12.08 7.79 1.17
CA ILE A 125 13.44 7.68 0.65
C ILE A 125 13.82 8.83 -0.28
N SER A 126 12.83 9.64 -0.69
CA SER A 126 13.08 10.81 -1.52
C SER A 126 11.92 11.78 -1.38
N ASP A 127 12.18 13.07 -1.46
CA ASP A 127 11.14 14.11 -1.44
C ASP A 127 10.50 14.35 -2.81
N VAL A 128 10.98 13.65 -3.82
CA VAL A 128 10.47 13.76 -5.19
C VAL A 128 10.27 12.39 -5.81
#